data_824994aaa29510091a0e68a6f510b63c
#
_entry.id   824994aaa29510091a0e68a6f510b63c
#
_cell.length_a   1.000
_cell.length_b   1.000
_cell.length_c   1.000
_cell.angle_alpha   90.00
_cell.angle_beta   90.00
_cell.angle_gamma   90.00
#
_symmetry.space_group_name_H-M   'P 1'
#
loop_
_entity.id
_entity.type
_entity.pdbx_description
1 polymer ?
#
loop_
_entity_poly.entity_id
_entity_poly.type
_entity_poly.pdbx_seq_one_letter_code
_entity_poly.pdbx_strand_id
1 'polypeptide(L)'
;MSSEEKFRVDLGGIVELLSRNLYSGSDVYLRELLQNGVDAITANAQSGKDDEGTYSSDTSGRIRFVVDGHTLRVTDNGVGLNIDEARNLLATIGGSSKRDEFGLGRSDYLGQFGIGLLSCFMVSDNIVVYSKTARDNGDSVVRWQGNSSGTWTVSLVEDAKEGHAVPRELAHLPHGTTVVLHTLPGEPPFDYRNIRDIIERYGEFLPVTVTVERPSSDLELVGNHGQGKPPVWDASSSAQRRWCRENFGFDPFDVIPLEVPVAGFKGVAFVLSEGAHPGRSARHQLYLRRMLLSKKVTDLLPDWAYFVRVVGNTDFLRPTAARDALFEDSLLNETRDALGREVRDWLAGLANRDPQRFQRFINLHITGLKALAVSDAETRNLVVHSVPFETTSGMRTLDELMREGPVRFARTVQQYKALLPIAAANGLTVLNAGYAFDEEILEQVRLDQPDRSIVEIGMNDIVGAFSLADASEEARFLPLIHACDQALTGQGVAVILRDFKPSTIPVLYLPQSAAAHGVVEDAARHAPGESGLSGILDMLDSAAEGGGNAASGALIVPDSAQLVVNASSPLVHQLLAAVDSPRIVAALRGLYVQSLLAGHHPMDPQARSWASEVYTSLISLAF
;
A
#
# COMPACT_ATOMS: atom_id res chain seq x y z
N MET A 1 28.69 -29.42 -47.06
CA MET A 1 28.76 -27.97 -46.75
C MET A 1 27.33 -27.56 -46.39
N SER A 2 27.05 -27.35 -45.13
CA SER A 2 25.75 -26.79 -44.70
C SER A 2 25.79 -25.29 -45.01
N SER A 3 24.90 -24.84 -45.87
CA SER A 3 24.70 -23.40 -46.11
C SER A 3 23.94 -22.83 -44.88
N GLU A 4 24.51 -21.84 -44.22
CA GLU A 4 23.76 -21.04 -43.24
C GLU A 4 22.67 -20.27 -43.97
N GLU A 5 21.42 -20.54 -43.66
CA GLU A 5 20.25 -19.79 -44.16
C GLU A 5 19.80 -18.79 -43.09
N LYS A 6 19.55 -17.55 -43.49
CA LYS A 6 18.98 -16.52 -42.59
C LYS A 6 17.47 -16.64 -42.56
N PHE A 7 16.90 -16.41 -41.37
CA PHE A 7 15.44 -16.32 -41.22
C PHE A 7 14.87 -15.24 -42.13
N ARG A 8 13.76 -15.53 -42.81
CA ARG A 8 13.00 -14.54 -43.57
C ARG A 8 12.06 -13.81 -42.63
N VAL A 9 11.99 -12.49 -42.77
CA VAL A 9 11.13 -11.64 -41.96
C VAL A 9 9.88 -11.32 -42.77
N ASP A 10 8.71 -11.73 -42.26
CA ASP A 10 7.41 -11.30 -42.76
C ASP A 10 6.99 -10.02 -42.01
N LEU A 11 7.07 -8.87 -42.68
CA LEU A 11 6.72 -7.58 -42.10
C LEU A 11 5.23 -7.50 -41.75
N GLY A 12 4.34 -8.04 -42.57
CA GLY A 12 2.91 -8.10 -42.30
C GLY A 12 2.61 -8.86 -41.00
N GLY A 13 3.24 -10.03 -40.83
CA GLY A 13 3.15 -10.82 -39.61
C GLY A 13 3.71 -10.10 -38.37
N ILE A 14 4.80 -9.33 -38.54
CA ILE A 14 5.34 -8.52 -37.44
C ILE A 14 4.38 -7.39 -37.05
N VAL A 15 3.83 -6.66 -38.03
CA VAL A 15 2.84 -5.59 -37.79
C VAL A 15 1.62 -6.15 -37.07
N GLU A 16 1.12 -7.33 -37.49
CA GLU A 16 0.01 -8.00 -36.82
C GLU A 16 0.34 -8.41 -35.37
N LEU A 17 1.53 -8.96 -35.16
CA LEU A 17 2.02 -9.29 -33.79
C LEU A 17 2.16 -8.05 -32.90
N LEU A 18 2.70 -6.95 -33.44
CA LEU A 18 2.83 -5.69 -32.71
C LEU A 18 1.47 -5.11 -32.36
N SER A 19 0.51 -5.12 -33.30
CA SER A 19 -0.82 -4.55 -33.10
C SER A 19 -1.67 -5.35 -32.12
N ARG A 20 -1.54 -6.69 -32.07
CA ARG A 20 -2.39 -7.55 -31.24
C ARG A 20 -1.78 -7.88 -29.88
N ASN A 21 -0.46 -7.96 -29.76
CA ASN A 21 0.19 -8.56 -28.59
C ASN A 21 1.15 -7.64 -27.84
N LEU A 22 1.74 -6.65 -28.49
CA LEU A 22 2.73 -5.79 -27.85
C LEU A 22 2.14 -4.47 -27.35
N TYR A 23 1.08 -3.98 -27.98
CA TYR A 23 0.50 -2.70 -27.66
C TYR A 23 -0.95 -2.82 -27.23
N SER A 24 -1.27 -2.26 -26.05
CA SER A 24 -2.60 -2.31 -25.44
C SER A 24 -3.62 -1.31 -25.99
N GLY A 25 -3.27 -0.50 -27.02
CA GLY A 25 -4.16 0.51 -27.59
C GLY A 25 -3.75 0.97 -28.98
N SER A 26 -4.73 1.43 -29.77
CA SER A 26 -4.54 1.95 -31.12
C SER A 26 -3.85 3.33 -31.16
N ASP A 27 -3.61 3.96 -30.05
CA ASP A 27 -3.02 5.31 -29.87
C ASP A 27 -1.48 5.31 -29.79
N VAL A 28 -0.87 4.13 -29.83
CA VAL A 28 0.59 3.96 -29.71
C VAL A 28 1.36 4.70 -30.79
N TYR A 29 0.85 4.73 -32.05
CA TYR A 29 1.52 5.45 -33.15
C TYR A 29 1.68 6.95 -32.84
N LEU A 30 0.72 7.59 -32.19
CA LEU A 30 0.80 8.99 -31.79
C LEU A 30 1.90 9.20 -30.75
N ARG A 31 1.98 8.31 -29.76
CA ARG A 31 3.05 8.33 -28.74
C ARG A 31 4.43 8.19 -29.38
N GLU A 32 4.58 7.23 -30.31
CA GLU A 32 5.85 6.98 -30.98
C GLU A 32 6.26 8.14 -31.91
N LEU A 33 5.29 8.76 -32.63
CA LEU A 33 5.58 9.95 -33.44
C LEU A 33 5.99 11.15 -32.58
N LEU A 34 5.27 11.40 -31.48
CA LEU A 34 5.61 12.44 -30.52
C LEU A 34 7.03 12.23 -29.96
N GLN A 35 7.35 11.00 -29.59
CA GLN A 35 8.65 10.61 -29.06
C GLN A 35 9.78 10.80 -30.10
N ASN A 36 9.55 10.37 -31.35
CA ASN A 36 10.54 10.55 -32.41
C ASN A 36 10.84 12.03 -32.65
N GLY A 37 9.80 12.89 -32.59
CA GLY A 37 9.98 14.33 -32.69
C GLY A 37 10.80 14.91 -31.54
N VAL A 38 10.52 14.50 -30.30
CA VAL A 38 11.31 14.95 -29.11
C VAL A 38 12.77 14.49 -29.24
N ASP A 39 13.00 13.25 -29.64
CA ASP A 39 14.35 12.71 -29.80
C ASP A 39 15.12 13.42 -30.92
N ALA A 40 14.48 13.74 -32.06
CA ALA A 40 15.08 14.49 -33.15
C ALA A 40 15.46 15.91 -32.73
N ILE A 41 14.63 16.57 -31.95
CA ILE A 41 14.89 17.90 -31.38
C ILE A 41 16.05 17.84 -30.38
N THR A 42 16.08 16.83 -29.53
CA THR A 42 17.16 16.61 -28.56
C THR A 42 18.50 16.38 -29.27
N ALA A 43 18.50 15.59 -30.35
CA ALA A 43 19.69 15.37 -31.17
C ALA A 43 20.20 16.66 -31.82
N ASN A 44 19.29 17.52 -32.30
CA ASN A 44 19.63 18.80 -32.87
C ASN A 44 20.30 19.73 -31.84
N ALA A 45 19.73 19.82 -30.65
CA ALA A 45 20.28 20.62 -29.55
C ALA A 45 21.67 20.15 -29.10
N GLN A 46 21.97 18.87 -29.17
CA GLN A 46 23.29 18.32 -28.86
C GLN A 46 24.32 18.57 -29.95
N SER A 47 23.88 18.60 -31.21
CA SER A 47 24.76 18.84 -32.37
C SER A 47 25.12 20.32 -32.54
N GLY A 48 24.33 21.23 -32.03
CA GLY A 48 24.51 22.69 -32.11
C GLY A 48 25.34 23.31 -30.98
N LYS A 49 26.00 22.51 -30.16
CA LYS A 49 26.99 22.98 -29.17
C LYS A 49 28.32 23.22 -29.89
N ASP A 50 28.73 24.46 -30.02
CA ASP A 50 30.11 24.80 -30.38
C ASP A 50 31.06 24.44 -29.21
N ASP A 51 32.36 24.35 -29.49
CA ASP A 51 33.42 24.01 -28.52
C ASP A 51 33.46 24.93 -27.28
N GLU A 52 32.74 26.07 -27.31
CA GLU A 52 32.61 27.04 -26.21
C GLU A 52 31.31 26.90 -25.38
N GLY A 53 30.42 25.95 -25.70
CA GLY A 53 29.23 25.66 -24.92
C GLY A 53 28.11 26.71 -25.03
N THR A 54 28.16 27.61 -26.02
CA THR A 54 27.18 28.65 -26.24
C THR A 54 26.06 28.13 -27.14
N TYR A 55 24.81 28.25 -26.71
CA TYR A 55 23.65 27.88 -27.52
C TYR A 55 23.36 28.94 -28.58
N SER A 56 23.17 28.52 -29.84
CA SER A 56 22.55 29.38 -30.87
C SER A 56 21.12 29.70 -30.43
N SER A 57 20.77 30.97 -30.41
CA SER A 57 19.68 31.56 -29.63
C SER A 57 18.24 31.37 -30.15
N ASP A 58 17.95 30.43 -31.07
CA ASP A 58 16.61 30.34 -31.66
C ASP A 58 16.11 28.92 -31.98
N THR A 59 16.31 27.98 -31.11
CA THR A 59 15.77 26.61 -31.28
C THR A 59 14.84 26.19 -30.14
N SER A 60 13.72 26.88 -29.96
CA SER A 60 12.61 26.30 -29.24
C SER A 60 12.10 25.07 -30.00
N GLY A 61 12.28 23.86 -29.42
CA GLY A 61 11.78 22.63 -30.03
C GLY A 61 10.27 22.70 -30.25
N ARG A 62 9.82 22.35 -31.46
CA ARG A 62 8.40 22.38 -31.83
C ARG A 62 7.98 21.09 -32.52
N ILE A 63 6.82 20.58 -32.14
CA ILE A 63 6.16 19.45 -32.81
C ILE A 63 4.74 19.88 -33.17
N ARG A 64 4.35 19.70 -34.42
CA ARG A 64 3.08 20.16 -34.97
C ARG A 64 2.32 18.97 -35.54
N PHE A 65 1.11 18.73 -35.05
CA PHE A 65 0.16 17.77 -35.57
C PHE A 65 -0.91 18.49 -36.37
N VAL A 66 -1.07 18.16 -37.63
CA VAL A 66 -2.12 18.71 -38.52
C VAL A 66 -3.06 17.59 -38.89
N VAL A 67 -4.32 17.70 -38.47
CA VAL A 67 -5.38 16.71 -38.72
C VAL A 67 -6.28 17.24 -39.81
N ASP A 68 -6.20 16.64 -41.00
CA ASP A 68 -6.91 17.06 -42.20
C ASP A 68 -7.73 15.89 -42.78
N GLY A 69 -8.90 15.65 -42.20
CA GLY A 69 -9.77 14.54 -42.60
C GLY A 69 -9.08 13.19 -42.48
N HIS A 70 -8.83 12.56 -43.65
CA HIS A 70 -8.16 11.27 -43.72
C HIS A 70 -6.62 11.35 -43.73
N THR A 71 -6.06 12.54 -43.50
CA THR A 71 -4.61 12.77 -43.47
C THR A 71 -4.16 13.31 -42.13
N LEU A 72 -3.13 12.72 -41.57
CA LEU A 72 -2.41 13.23 -40.41
C LEU A 72 -0.97 13.58 -40.82
N ARG A 73 -0.57 14.81 -40.58
CA ARG A 73 0.82 15.25 -40.74
C ARG A 73 1.42 15.60 -39.38
N VAL A 74 2.60 15.07 -39.10
CA VAL A 74 3.35 15.32 -37.88
C VAL A 74 4.71 15.88 -38.27
N THR A 75 4.96 17.13 -37.89
CA THR A 75 6.19 17.86 -38.24
C THR A 75 6.96 18.23 -36.99
N ASP A 76 8.25 17.92 -36.95
CA ASP A 76 9.21 18.40 -35.96
C ASP A 76 10.27 19.32 -36.60
N ASN A 77 10.89 20.17 -35.81
CA ASN A 77 12.06 20.98 -36.18
C ASN A 77 13.36 20.37 -35.63
N GLY A 78 13.45 19.05 -35.59
CA GLY A 78 14.62 18.31 -35.14
C GLY A 78 15.76 18.28 -36.16
N VAL A 79 16.76 17.42 -35.91
CA VAL A 79 17.99 17.31 -36.71
C VAL A 79 17.74 16.88 -38.17
N GLY A 80 16.57 16.26 -38.48
CA GLY A 80 16.27 15.70 -39.77
C GLY A 80 17.18 14.51 -40.16
N LEU A 81 17.00 14.00 -41.40
CA LEU A 81 17.74 12.87 -41.96
C LEU A 81 18.26 13.21 -43.35
N ASN A 82 19.49 12.80 -43.66
CA ASN A 82 19.98 12.74 -45.03
C ASN A 82 19.55 11.42 -45.73
N ILE A 83 19.85 11.26 -47.03
CA ILE A 83 19.37 10.12 -47.82
C ILE A 83 19.93 8.78 -47.30
N ASP A 84 21.17 8.76 -46.85
CA ASP A 84 21.81 7.53 -46.36
C ASP A 84 21.28 7.17 -44.97
N GLU A 85 21.07 8.16 -44.10
CA GLU A 85 20.41 7.98 -42.81
C GLU A 85 18.97 7.48 -42.98
N ALA A 86 18.19 8.06 -43.91
CA ALA A 86 16.83 7.61 -44.20
C ALA A 86 16.82 6.16 -44.73
N ARG A 87 17.77 5.80 -45.59
CA ARG A 87 17.93 4.44 -46.12
C ARG A 87 18.27 3.43 -45.03
N ASN A 88 19.16 3.79 -44.11
CA ASN A 88 19.64 2.87 -43.08
C ASN A 88 18.72 2.80 -41.84
N LEU A 89 18.15 3.93 -41.40
CA LEU A 89 17.39 4.01 -40.18
C LEU A 89 15.91 3.67 -40.34
N LEU A 90 15.29 4.09 -41.45
CA LEU A 90 13.87 3.87 -41.67
C LEU A 90 13.56 2.50 -42.30
N ALA A 91 14.54 1.89 -42.98
CA ALA A 91 14.39 0.60 -43.64
C ALA A 91 14.83 -0.61 -42.80
N THR A 92 15.49 -0.37 -41.65
CA THR A 92 16.00 -1.45 -40.79
C THR A 92 15.13 -1.63 -39.57
N ILE A 93 14.41 -2.75 -39.48
CA ILE A 93 13.64 -3.13 -38.29
C ILE A 93 14.62 -3.40 -37.14
N GLY A 94 14.44 -2.71 -36.01
CA GLY A 94 15.35 -2.81 -34.87
C GLY A 94 16.65 -2.02 -35.01
N GLY A 95 16.90 -1.35 -36.14
CA GLY A 95 17.97 -0.40 -36.34
C GLY A 95 17.62 0.94 -35.67
N SER A 96 18.53 1.50 -34.87
CA SER A 96 18.35 2.81 -34.26
C SER A 96 19.68 3.51 -34.13
N SER A 97 19.77 4.77 -34.57
CA SER A 97 20.91 5.66 -34.32
C SER A 97 21.04 6.01 -32.83
N LYS A 98 20.04 5.61 -32.03
CA LYS A 98 19.94 5.89 -30.58
C LYS A 98 20.60 4.80 -29.73
N ARG A 99 21.28 3.80 -30.35
CA ARG A 99 22.06 2.77 -29.66
C ARG A 99 23.53 3.18 -29.57
N ASP A 100 24.17 2.78 -28.46
CA ASP A 100 25.60 2.93 -28.28
C ASP A 100 26.39 1.88 -29.10
N GLU A 101 27.74 1.92 -29.03
CA GLU A 101 28.63 0.96 -29.69
C GLU A 101 28.40 -0.50 -29.27
N PHE A 102 27.77 -0.73 -28.09
CA PHE A 102 27.39 -2.05 -27.56
C PHE A 102 25.97 -2.47 -27.93
N GLY A 103 25.23 -1.68 -28.74
CA GLY A 103 23.85 -1.96 -29.13
C GLY A 103 22.82 -1.66 -28.06
N LEU A 104 23.21 -1.01 -26.95
CA LEU A 104 22.31 -0.54 -25.89
C LEU A 104 21.69 0.80 -26.29
N GLY A 105 20.46 1.07 -25.84
CA GLY A 105 19.82 2.37 -26.07
C GLY A 105 20.59 3.48 -25.35
N ARG A 106 20.91 4.56 -26.09
CA ARG A 106 21.54 5.73 -25.47
C ARG A 106 20.61 6.35 -24.45
N SER A 107 21.15 6.64 -23.27
CA SER A 107 20.38 7.20 -22.15
C SER A 107 19.69 8.54 -22.46
N ASP A 108 20.10 9.25 -23.50
CA ASP A 108 19.61 10.59 -23.83
C ASP A 108 18.33 10.61 -24.70
N TYR A 109 17.89 9.45 -25.20
CA TYR A 109 16.73 9.36 -26.10
C TYR A 109 15.59 8.55 -25.51
N LEU A 110 14.35 8.95 -25.82
CA LEU A 110 13.12 8.26 -25.44
C LEU A 110 12.94 6.94 -26.21
N GLY A 111 13.28 6.94 -27.52
CA GLY A 111 13.11 5.79 -28.43
C GLY A 111 14.33 4.87 -28.45
N GLN A 112 14.24 3.71 -27.82
CA GLN A 112 15.38 2.79 -27.69
C GLN A 112 15.27 1.53 -28.57
N PHE A 113 14.07 1.20 -29.10
CA PHE A 113 13.80 -0.11 -29.71
C PHE A 113 13.85 -0.13 -31.26
N GLY A 114 13.79 1.01 -31.92
CA GLY A 114 13.87 1.08 -33.40
C GLY A 114 12.68 0.45 -34.17
N ILE A 115 11.54 0.28 -33.50
CA ILE A 115 10.32 -0.30 -34.09
C ILE A 115 9.12 0.67 -34.04
N GLY A 116 9.29 1.86 -33.47
CA GLY A 116 8.20 2.80 -33.22
C GLY A 116 7.46 3.25 -34.46
N LEU A 117 8.18 3.50 -35.57
CA LEU A 117 7.56 3.91 -36.84
C LEU A 117 6.62 2.83 -37.43
N LEU A 118 6.90 1.56 -37.15
CA LEU A 118 6.05 0.45 -37.62
C LEU A 118 4.64 0.49 -37.02
N SER A 119 4.47 1.12 -35.82
CA SER A 119 3.16 1.29 -35.22
C SER A 119 2.21 2.13 -36.09
N CYS A 120 2.73 2.96 -36.99
CA CYS A 120 1.93 3.74 -37.94
C CYS A 120 1.18 2.87 -38.96
N PHE A 121 1.66 1.64 -39.21
CA PHE A 121 0.95 0.68 -40.09
C PHE A 121 -0.35 0.15 -39.46
N MET A 122 -0.58 0.39 -38.16
CA MET A 122 -1.87 0.10 -37.52
C MET A 122 -3.00 1.00 -38.05
N VAL A 123 -2.68 2.17 -38.59
CA VAL A 123 -3.65 3.19 -39.02
C VAL A 123 -3.49 3.61 -40.49
N SER A 124 -2.40 3.22 -41.13
CA SER A 124 -2.07 3.64 -42.52
C SER A 124 -1.34 2.53 -43.27
N ASP A 125 -1.75 2.21 -44.51
CA ASP A 125 -1.02 1.26 -45.36
C ASP A 125 0.30 1.83 -45.89
N ASN A 126 0.40 3.16 -45.95
CA ASN A 126 1.57 3.85 -46.47
C ASN A 126 2.04 4.92 -45.49
N ILE A 127 3.32 4.88 -45.13
CA ILE A 127 3.98 5.92 -44.35
C ILE A 127 4.86 6.72 -45.30
N VAL A 128 4.67 8.04 -45.37
CA VAL A 128 5.55 8.92 -46.14
C VAL A 128 6.30 9.83 -45.16
N VAL A 129 7.62 9.87 -45.29
CA VAL A 129 8.50 10.72 -44.47
C VAL A 129 9.22 11.69 -45.40
N TYR A 130 9.07 12.97 -45.13
CA TYR A 130 9.88 14.04 -45.72
C TYR A 130 10.86 14.54 -44.68
N SER A 131 12.14 14.68 -45.01
CA SER A 131 13.13 15.12 -44.06
C SER A 131 14.17 16.04 -44.68
N LYS A 132 14.57 17.06 -43.95
CA LYS A 132 15.61 18.03 -44.27
C LYS A 132 16.63 18.04 -43.13
N THR A 133 17.87 17.66 -43.41
CA THR A 133 18.90 17.53 -42.39
C THR A 133 19.50 18.86 -41.99
N ALA A 134 19.81 19.01 -40.68
CA ALA A 134 20.55 20.17 -40.15
C ALA A 134 22.07 20.07 -40.40
N ARG A 135 22.57 18.90 -40.82
CA ARG A 135 24.02 18.62 -40.92
C ARG A 135 24.62 19.02 -42.26
N ASP A 136 23.81 19.18 -43.30
CA ASP A 136 24.25 19.58 -44.62
C ASP A 136 23.70 20.98 -44.95
N ASN A 137 24.55 21.85 -45.49
CA ASN A 137 24.13 23.20 -45.93
C ASN A 137 23.27 23.19 -47.21
N GLY A 138 22.68 22.02 -47.56
CA GLY A 138 21.89 21.83 -48.76
C GLY A 138 20.39 21.90 -48.51
N ASP A 139 19.64 22.55 -49.41
CA ASP A 139 18.17 22.61 -49.38
C ASP A 139 17.48 21.32 -49.83
N SER A 140 18.22 20.20 -49.97
CA SER A 140 17.68 18.95 -50.48
C SER A 140 16.76 18.29 -49.45
N VAL A 141 15.55 17.96 -49.89
CA VAL A 141 14.55 17.24 -49.10
C VAL A 141 14.56 15.77 -49.47
N VAL A 142 14.74 14.89 -48.51
CA VAL A 142 14.63 13.45 -48.68
C VAL A 142 13.17 13.05 -48.56
N ARG A 143 12.68 12.24 -49.48
CA ARG A 143 11.37 11.58 -49.39
C ARG A 143 11.59 10.07 -49.26
N TRP A 144 11.15 9.51 -48.17
CA TRP A 144 11.06 8.06 -47.97
C TRP A 144 9.60 7.64 -47.93
N GLN A 145 9.28 6.51 -48.53
CA GLN A 145 7.94 5.92 -48.49
C GLN A 145 8.06 4.43 -48.23
N GLY A 146 7.36 3.93 -47.21
CA GLY A 146 7.23 2.52 -46.91
C GLY A 146 5.76 2.10 -46.91
N ASN A 147 5.50 0.85 -47.22
CA ASN A 147 4.15 0.31 -47.15
C ASN A 147 4.08 -0.94 -46.24
N SER A 148 2.87 -1.31 -45.85
CA SER A 148 2.59 -2.43 -44.95
C SER A 148 3.04 -3.79 -45.50
N SER A 149 3.24 -3.92 -46.84
CA SER A 149 3.77 -5.15 -47.47
C SER A 149 5.30 -5.32 -47.35
N GLY A 150 5.99 -4.31 -46.75
CA GLY A 150 7.44 -4.37 -46.53
C GLY A 150 8.29 -3.81 -47.64
N THR A 151 7.71 -3.17 -48.65
CA THR A 151 8.45 -2.47 -49.70
C THR A 151 8.62 -0.99 -49.35
N TRP A 152 9.74 -0.41 -49.73
CA TRP A 152 10.03 1.00 -49.50
C TRP A 152 10.85 1.62 -50.62
N THR A 153 10.77 2.93 -50.75
CA THR A 153 11.55 3.74 -51.66
C THR A 153 12.12 4.97 -50.97
N VAL A 154 13.28 5.45 -51.43
CA VAL A 154 13.88 6.71 -50.95
C VAL A 154 14.40 7.48 -52.15
N SER A 155 14.14 8.78 -52.21
CA SER A 155 14.59 9.69 -53.26
C SER A 155 14.82 11.10 -52.71
N LEU A 156 15.60 11.89 -53.43
CA LEU A 156 15.63 13.34 -53.23
C LEU A 156 14.43 13.98 -53.96
N VAL A 157 13.80 14.95 -53.34
CA VAL A 157 12.77 15.74 -54.02
C VAL A 157 13.47 16.79 -54.86
N GLU A 158 13.64 16.51 -56.13
CA GLU A 158 14.07 17.50 -57.14
C GLU A 158 12.86 18.32 -57.54
N ASP A 159 13.01 19.65 -57.65
CA ASP A 159 11.96 20.64 -57.94
C ASP A 159 10.69 20.09 -58.60
N ALA A 160 9.57 20.27 -57.98
CA ALA A 160 8.14 20.31 -58.45
C ALA A 160 7.71 19.56 -59.73
N LYS A 161 8.58 18.85 -60.45
CA LYS A 161 8.28 18.19 -61.72
C LYS A 161 7.59 16.83 -61.63
N GLU A 162 7.61 16.21 -60.44
CA GLU A 162 7.01 14.87 -60.27
C GLU A 162 5.74 14.85 -59.38
N GLY A 163 5.07 15.99 -59.16
CA GLY A 163 3.79 15.99 -58.47
C GLY A 163 3.86 15.75 -56.96
N HIS A 164 5.05 15.65 -56.36
CA HIS A 164 5.26 15.48 -54.93
C HIS A 164 5.72 16.78 -54.29
N ALA A 165 4.77 17.67 -53.98
CA ALA A 165 5.07 18.91 -53.26
C ALA A 165 5.53 18.57 -51.80
N VAL A 166 6.63 19.19 -51.35
CA VAL A 166 7.06 19.15 -49.96
C VAL A 166 5.94 19.69 -49.08
N PRO A 167 5.60 19.05 -47.94
CA PRO A 167 4.61 19.58 -47.00
C PRO A 167 4.95 21.01 -46.59
N ARG A 168 3.93 21.90 -46.59
CA ARG A 168 4.10 23.33 -46.29
C ARG A 168 4.77 23.52 -44.93
N GLU A 169 4.43 22.67 -43.99
CA GLU A 169 4.93 22.70 -42.61
C GLU A 169 6.47 22.56 -42.57
N LEU A 170 7.03 21.67 -43.43
CA LEU A 170 8.47 21.45 -43.53
C LEU A 170 9.15 22.48 -44.47
N ALA A 171 8.46 22.95 -45.51
CA ALA A 171 9.02 23.87 -46.51
C ALA A 171 9.53 25.18 -45.88
N HIS A 172 8.91 25.61 -44.77
CA HIS A 172 9.29 26.83 -44.03
C HIS A 172 10.33 26.61 -42.92
N LEU A 173 10.73 25.35 -42.70
CA LEU A 173 11.74 25.04 -41.66
C LEU A 173 13.13 24.93 -42.31
N PRO A 174 14.20 25.36 -41.62
CA PRO A 174 15.57 25.17 -42.07
C PRO A 174 15.96 23.67 -42.09
N HIS A 175 15.45 22.91 -41.15
CA HIS A 175 15.62 21.48 -41.00
C HIS A 175 14.44 20.89 -40.21
N GLY A 176 14.26 19.56 -40.24
CA GLY A 176 13.22 18.85 -39.54
C GLY A 176 12.68 17.65 -40.31
N THR A 177 11.63 17.03 -39.77
CA THR A 177 10.97 15.89 -40.41
C THR A 177 9.46 16.05 -40.38
N THR A 178 8.80 15.64 -41.47
CA THR A 178 7.34 15.51 -41.54
C THR A 178 6.96 14.09 -41.88
N VAL A 179 6.19 13.43 -41.02
CA VAL A 179 5.55 12.15 -41.26
C VAL A 179 4.12 12.38 -41.73
N VAL A 180 3.73 11.74 -42.84
CA VAL A 180 2.38 11.80 -43.42
C VAL A 180 1.75 10.42 -43.40
N LEU A 181 0.58 10.34 -42.80
CA LEU A 181 -0.23 9.12 -42.68
C LEU A 181 -1.60 9.37 -43.32
N HIS A 182 -2.14 8.35 -43.99
CA HIS A 182 -3.50 8.34 -44.49
C HIS A 182 -4.27 7.19 -43.81
N THR A 183 -5.54 7.41 -43.44
CA THR A 183 -6.35 6.33 -42.87
C THR A 183 -6.45 5.13 -43.81
N LEU A 184 -6.56 3.94 -43.23
CA LEU A 184 -6.79 2.71 -43.98
C LEU A 184 -8.07 2.84 -44.83
N PRO A 185 -8.16 2.18 -46.00
CA PRO A 185 -9.35 2.20 -46.85
C PRO A 185 -10.59 1.70 -46.09
N GLY A 186 -11.64 2.52 -46.04
CA GLY A 186 -12.88 2.21 -45.34
C GLY A 186 -12.92 2.61 -43.87
N GLU A 187 -11.79 3.01 -43.30
CA GLU A 187 -11.74 3.54 -41.93
C GLU A 187 -12.21 5.01 -41.86
N PRO A 188 -12.77 5.46 -40.73
CA PRO A 188 -13.20 6.84 -40.56
C PRO A 188 -12.01 7.82 -40.61
N PRO A 189 -12.26 9.11 -40.90
CA PRO A 189 -11.23 10.15 -40.78
C PRO A 189 -10.64 10.22 -39.40
N PHE A 190 -9.41 10.73 -39.29
CA PHE A 190 -8.74 10.95 -38.02
C PHE A 190 -9.56 11.90 -37.12
N ASP A 191 -9.85 11.45 -35.90
CA ASP A 191 -10.58 12.27 -34.93
C ASP A 191 -9.64 13.28 -34.23
N TYR A 192 -9.81 14.55 -34.58
CA TYR A 192 -9.05 15.65 -34.01
C TYR A 192 -9.10 15.69 -32.47
N ARG A 193 -10.28 15.49 -31.88
CA ARG A 193 -10.43 15.58 -30.42
C ARG A 193 -9.68 14.43 -29.73
N ASN A 194 -9.84 13.23 -30.25
CA ASN A 194 -9.14 12.08 -29.72
C ASN A 194 -7.61 12.23 -29.83
N ILE A 195 -7.11 12.68 -31.00
CA ILE A 195 -5.67 12.93 -31.20
C ILE A 195 -5.16 13.99 -30.22
N ARG A 196 -5.87 15.13 -30.08
CA ARG A 196 -5.52 16.18 -29.14
C ARG A 196 -5.42 15.67 -27.71
N ASP A 197 -6.43 14.94 -27.24
CA ASP A 197 -6.50 14.42 -25.86
C ASP A 197 -5.38 13.39 -25.60
N ILE A 198 -5.03 12.58 -26.60
CA ILE A 198 -3.91 11.64 -26.51
C ILE A 198 -2.57 12.38 -26.46
N ILE A 199 -2.36 13.36 -27.32
CA ILE A 199 -1.13 14.17 -27.35
C ILE A 199 -0.97 14.97 -26.07
N GLU A 200 -2.05 15.56 -25.54
CA GLU A 200 -2.05 16.23 -24.24
C GLU A 200 -1.65 15.28 -23.12
N ARG A 201 -2.21 14.07 -23.11
CA ARG A 201 -1.92 13.04 -22.10
C ARG A 201 -0.44 12.65 -22.07
N TYR A 202 0.17 12.39 -23.23
CA TYR A 202 1.57 11.97 -23.32
C TYR A 202 2.56 13.12 -23.24
N GLY A 203 2.15 14.30 -23.72
CA GLY A 203 3.01 15.45 -23.91
C GLY A 203 2.91 16.51 -22.83
N GLU A 204 2.10 16.32 -21.77
CA GLU A 204 1.77 17.31 -20.74
C GLU A 204 3.00 18.08 -20.20
N PHE A 205 4.11 17.38 -19.97
CA PHE A 205 5.32 17.96 -19.36
C PHE A 205 6.53 17.98 -20.30
N LEU A 206 6.36 17.68 -21.59
CA LEU A 206 7.47 17.70 -22.52
C LEU A 206 8.16 19.07 -22.59
N PRO A 207 9.49 19.10 -22.75
CA PRO A 207 10.26 20.36 -22.82
C PRO A 207 10.22 21.02 -24.21
N VAL A 208 9.24 20.66 -25.03
CA VAL A 208 9.05 21.17 -26.40
C VAL A 208 7.62 21.70 -26.56
N THR A 209 7.44 22.66 -27.47
CA THR A 209 6.11 23.17 -27.79
C THR A 209 5.39 22.17 -28.71
N VAL A 210 4.24 21.68 -28.30
CA VAL A 210 3.41 20.78 -29.09
C VAL A 210 2.12 21.49 -29.49
N THR A 211 1.75 21.42 -30.77
CA THR A 211 0.50 21.98 -31.29
C THR A 211 -0.30 20.94 -32.03
N VAL A 212 -1.63 20.99 -31.89
CA VAL A 212 -2.57 20.20 -32.67
C VAL A 212 -3.54 21.15 -33.36
N GLU A 213 -3.73 21.01 -34.67
CA GLU A 213 -4.54 21.94 -35.45
C GLU A 213 -5.30 21.24 -36.58
N ARG A 214 -6.30 21.96 -37.13
CA ARG A 214 -6.96 21.65 -38.38
C ARG A 214 -6.57 22.72 -39.42
N PRO A 215 -6.63 22.40 -40.70
CA PRO A 215 -6.22 23.35 -41.75
C PRO A 215 -6.95 24.71 -41.75
N SER A 216 -8.14 24.78 -41.14
CA SER A 216 -9.01 25.95 -41.12
C SER A 216 -9.25 26.52 -39.73
N SER A 217 -8.53 26.08 -38.69
CA SER A 217 -8.71 26.50 -37.30
C SER A 217 -7.45 27.14 -36.74
N ASP A 218 -7.60 27.89 -35.65
CA ASP A 218 -6.47 28.45 -34.89
C ASP A 218 -5.62 27.32 -34.29
N LEU A 219 -4.33 27.62 -34.09
CA LEU A 219 -3.36 26.76 -33.42
C LEU A 219 -3.79 26.51 -31.98
N GLU A 220 -3.89 25.26 -31.59
CA GLU A 220 -4.14 24.86 -30.21
C GLU A 220 -2.85 24.32 -29.59
N LEU A 221 -2.34 25.00 -28.57
CA LEU A 221 -1.18 24.59 -27.78
C LEU A 221 -1.59 23.45 -26.84
N VAL A 222 -0.80 22.38 -26.81
CA VAL A 222 -1.04 21.20 -26.01
C VAL A 222 0.10 21.02 -25.01
N GLY A 223 -0.27 20.70 -23.75
CA GLY A 223 0.68 20.49 -22.67
C GLY A 223 1.11 21.77 -21.94
N ASN A 224 1.84 21.58 -20.86
CA ASN A 224 2.19 22.66 -19.92
C ASN A 224 3.33 23.56 -20.40
N HIS A 225 4.24 23.03 -21.25
CA HIS A 225 5.37 23.81 -21.74
C HIS A 225 4.92 25.02 -22.58
N GLY A 226 3.97 24.82 -23.47
CA GLY A 226 3.38 25.90 -24.27
C GLY A 226 2.59 26.93 -23.44
N GLN A 227 2.23 26.60 -22.20
CA GLN A 227 1.54 27.47 -21.25
C GLN A 227 2.47 28.09 -20.19
N GLY A 228 3.78 27.78 -20.21
CA GLY A 228 4.77 28.27 -19.24
C GLY A 228 4.59 27.72 -17.82
N LYS A 229 3.82 26.63 -17.65
CA LYS A 229 3.59 26.02 -16.34
C LYS A 229 4.70 25.01 -16.02
N PRO A 230 5.27 25.04 -14.79
CA PRO A 230 6.26 24.04 -14.39
C PRO A 230 5.59 22.66 -14.22
N PRO A 231 6.36 21.57 -14.37
CA PRO A 231 5.90 20.23 -13.99
C PRO A 231 5.48 20.19 -12.51
N VAL A 232 4.58 19.26 -12.17
CA VAL A 232 4.01 19.18 -10.82
C VAL A 232 5.07 19.00 -9.73
N TRP A 233 6.15 18.27 -10.00
CA TRP A 233 7.26 18.07 -9.05
C TRP A 233 8.14 19.32 -8.82
N ASP A 234 8.09 20.30 -9.71
CA ASP A 234 8.78 21.60 -9.59
C ASP A 234 7.79 22.72 -9.18
N ALA A 235 6.51 22.40 -9.00
CA ALA A 235 5.48 23.38 -8.67
C ALA A 235 5.41 23.68 -7.17
N SER A 236 4.75 24.77 -6.79
CA SER A 236 4.50 25.10 -5.38
C SER A 236 3.57 24.07 -4.71
N SER A 237 3.68 23.90 -3.39
CA SER A 237 2.84 22.97 -2.62
C SER A 237 1.34 23.17 -2.83
N SER A 238 0.89 24.42 -3.01
CA SER A 238 -0.53 24.71 -3.31
C SER A 238 -0.94 24.24 -4.70
N ALA A 239 -0.06 24.37 -5.69
CA ALA A 239 -0.29 23.86 -7.05
C ALA A 239 -0.25 22.32 -7.08
N GLN A 240 0.67 21.70 -6.32
CA GLN A 240 0.76 20.24 -6.16
C GLN A 240 -0.52 19.67 -5.55
N ARG A 241 -1.06 20.26 -4.48
CA ARG A 241 -2.33 19.85 -3.87
C ARG A 241 -3.50 19.99 -4.84
N ARG A 242 -3.55 21.07 -5.62
CA ARG A 242 -4.58 21.25 -6.65
C ARG A 242 -4.49 20.17 -7.71
N TRP A 243 -3.28 19.91 -8.22
CA TRP A 243 -3.03 18.86 -9.21
C TRP A 243 -3.46 17.47 -8.69
N CYS A 244 -3.17 17.15 -7.43
CA CYS A 244 -3.60 15.91 -6.78
C CYS A 244 -5.13 15.76 -6.80
N ARG A 245 -5.86 16.82 -6.44
CA ARG A 245 -7.35 16.81 -6.50
C ARG A 245 -7.89 16.59 -7.91
N GLU A 246 -7.29 17.25 -8.89
CA GLU A 246 -7.73 17.19 -10.29
C GLU A 246 -7.40 15.85 -10.95
N ASN A 247 -6.25 15.24 -10.64
CA ASN A 247 -5.75 14.03 -11.30
C ASN A 247 -5.94 12.75 -10.50
N PHE A 248 -5.81 12.79 -9.18
CA PHE A 248 -5.97 11.64 -8.30
C PHE A 248 -7.31 11.62 -7.57
N GLY A 249 -8.06 12.72 -7.55
CA GLY A 249 -9.41 12.81 -7.02
C GLY A 249 -9.48 12.94 -5.49
N PHE A 250 -8.39 13.24 -4.78
CA PHE A 250 -8.39 13.43 -3.33
C PHE A 250 -7.52 14.64 -2.91
N ASP A 251 -7.83 15.22 -1.75
CA ASP A 251 -6.97 16.23 -1.12
C ASP A 251 -5.94 15.53 -0.23
N PRO A 252 -4.63 15.66 -0.47
CA PRO A 252 -3.63 14.86 0.23
C PRO A 252 -3.50 15.31 1.70
N PHE A 253 -3.33 14.32 2.61
CA PHE A 253 -2.95 14.56 4.00
C PHE A 253 -1.65 15.37 4.06
N ASP A 254 -0.63 14.94 3.30
CA ASP A 254 0.63 15.66 3.14
C ASP A 254 1.23 15.48 1.74
N VAL A 255 2.27 16.25 1.46
CA VAL A 255 2.99 16.25 0.19
C VAL A 255 4.48 16.09 0.49
N ILE A 256 5.09 15.02 -0.03
CA ILE A 256 6.49 14.66 0.20
C ILE A 256 7.26 14.87 -1.11
N PRO A 257 8.24 15.78 -1.17
CA PRO A 257 9.14 15.86 -2.31
C PRO A 257 10.01 14.59 -2.34
N LEU A 258 10.25 14.05 -3.54
CA LEU A 258 11.05 12.86 -3.76
C LEU A 258 12.14 13.16 -4.79
N GLU A 259 13.41 12.80 -4.47
CA GLU A 259 14.53 13.01 -5.37
C GLU A 259 15.56 11.88 -5.25
N VAL A 260 15.80 11.15 -6.36
CA VAL A 260 16.83 10.11 -6.45
C VAL A 260 17.78 10.41 -7.61
N PRO A 261 18.88 11.12 -7.37
CA PRO A 261 19.77 11.62 -8.43
C PRO A 261 20.35 10.53 -9.33
N VAL A 262 20.68 9.35 -8.79
CA VAL A 262 21.25 8.22 -9.55
C VAL A 262 20.30 7.72 -10.64
N ALA A 263 18.98 7.81 -10.41
CA ALA A 263 17.95 7.47 -11.38
C ALA A 263 17.45 8.68 -12.20
N GLY A 264 18.01 9.87 -11.98
CA GLY A 264 17.45 11.12 -12.50
C GLY A 264 16.00 11.30 -12.10
N PHE A 265 15.62 10.77 -10.90
CA PHE A 265 14.23 10.80 -10.46
C PHE A 265 13.93 12.07 -9.69
N LYS A 266 12.86 12.75 -10.10
CA LYS A 266 12.22 13.85 -9.39
C LYS A 266 10.73 13.62 -9.33
N GLY A 267 10.14 13.74 -8.13
CA GLY A 267 8.72 13.46 -7.96
C GLY A 267 8.12 14.05 -6.70
N VAL A 268 6.85 13.73 -6.52
CA VAL A 268 6.07 14.11 -5.35
C VAL A 268 5.22 12.92 -4.92
N ALA A 269 5.28 12.57 -3.64
CA ALA A 269 4.36 11.62 -3.06
C ALA A 269 3.23 12.36 -2.32
N PHE A 270 2.01 12.02 -2.64
CA PHE A 270 0.79 12.50 -1.99
C PHE A 270 0.34 11.46 -0.98
N VAL A 271 0.35 11.83 0.30
CA VAL A 271 -0.12 10.98 1.39
C VAL A 271 -1.64 10.95 1.35
N LEU A 272 -2.22 9.75 1.39
CA LEU A 272 -3.67 9.56 1.36
C LEU A 272 -4.33 10.16 2.59
N SER A 273 -5.48 10.80 2.39
CA SER A 273 -6.32 11.38 3.44
C SER A 273 -7.40 10.41 3.95
N GLU A 274 -7.43 9.19 3.43
CA GLU A 274 -8.34 8.12 3.80
C GLU A 274 -7.56 6.85 4.13
N GLY A 275 -8.11 6.00 4.98
CA GLY A 275 -7.52 4.71 5.32
C GLY A 275 -7.38 3.83 4.08
N ALA A 276 -6.19 3.29 3.87
CA ALA A 276 -5.87 2.40 2.76
C ALA A 276 -5.44 1.02 3.28
N HIS A 277 -5.55 0.00 2.42
CA HIS A 277 -5.10 -1.36 2.73
C HIS A 277 -3.91 -1.74 1.84
N PRO A 278 -2.89 -2.44 2.37
CA PRO A 278 -1.71 -2.87 1.62
C PRO A 278 -2.00 -3.71 0.37
N GLY A 279 -3.08 -4.49 0.37
CA GLY A 279 -3.49 -5.32 -0.77
C GLY A 279 -4.07 -4.54 -1.97
N ARG A 280 -4.24 -3.23 -1.86
CA ARG A 280 -4.59 -2.36 -2.98
C ARG A 280 -3.32 -1.77 -3.53
N SER A 281 -2.76 -2.35 -4.60
CA SER A 281 -1.57 -1.81 -5.26
C SER A 281 -1.76 -0.31 -5.57
N ALA A 282 -0.88 0.50 -5.02
CA ALA A 282 -0.85 1.92 -5.29
C ALA A 282 -0.53 2.13 -6.78
N ARG A 283 -1.35 2.93 -7.47
CA ARG A 283 -1.13 3.26 -8.88
C ARG A 283 -0.41 4.59 -8.96
N HIS A 284 0.88 4.53 -9.24
CA HIS A 284 1.72 5.71 -9.41
C HIS A 284 1.66 6.20 -10.85
N GLN A 285 1.86 7.50 -11.05
CA GLN A 285 1.96 8.10 -12.38
C GLN A 285 3.43 8.46 -12.64
N LEU A 286 4.01 7.88 -13.68
CA LEU A 286 5.42 8.04 -13.98
C LEU A 286 5.62 8.59 -15.38
N TYR A 287 6.55 9.52 -15.46
CA TYR A 287 7.07 10.10 -16.71
C TYR A 287 8.51 9.65 -16.91
N LEU A 288 8.87 9.38 -18.15
CA LEU A 288 10.23 9.15 -18.59
C LEU A 288 10.66 10.34 -19.44
N ARG A 289 11.64 11.08 -18.96
CA ARG A 289 12.10 12.32 -19.63
C ARG A 289 10.94 13.24 -19.98
N ARG A 290 10.06 13.45 -19.01
CA ARG A 290 8.86 14.29 -19.08
C ARG A 290 7.75 13.81 -20.02
N MET A 291 7.91 12.64 -20.68
CA MET A 291 6.85 11.98 -21.42
C MET A 291 6.15 10.94 -20.55
N LEU A 292 4.82 10.91 -20.56
CA LEU A 292 4.07 9.95 -19.76
C LEU A 292 4.43 8.50 -20.15
N LEU A 293 4.92 7.75 -19.18
CA LEU A 293 5.15 6.31 -19.30
C LEU A 293 3.86 5.55 -18.98
N SER A 294 3.35 5.69 -17.75
CA SER A 294 2.15 5.00 -17.28
C SER A 294 1.50 5.75 -16.11
N LYS A 295 0.17 5.63 -16.01
CA LYS A 295 -0.63 6.11 -14.85
C LYS A 295 -0.89 5.00 -13.82
N LYS A 296 -0.28 3.82 -14.02
CA LYS A 296 -0.59 2.61 -13.24
C LYS A 296 0.68 1.83 -12.86
N VAL A 297 1.79 2.53 -12.65
CA VAL A 297 3.02 1.89 -12.17
C VAL A 297 2.79 1.40 -10.73
N THR A 298 3.09 0.14 -10.45
CA THR A 298 2.88 -0.49 -9.13
C THR A 298 4.16 -0.66 -8.35
N ASP A 299 5.28 -0.91 -9.01
CA ASP A 299 6.53 -1.40 -8.40
C ASP A 299 7.55 -0.28 -8.11
N LEU A 300 7.07 0.96 -8.00
CA LEU A 300 7.92 2.14 -7.76
C LEU A 300 8.33 2.32 -6.29
N LEU A 301 7.49 1.87 -5.37
CA LEU A 301 7.72 1.97 -3.93
C LEU A 301 7.64 0.59 -3.27
N PRO A 302 8.26 0.41 -2.09
CA PRO A 302 8.03 -0.78 -1.27
C PRO A 302 6.54 -0.90 -0.86
N ASP A 303 6.06 -2.13 -0.67
CA ASP A 303 4.66 -2.43 -0.35
C ASP A 303 4.16 -1.72 0.92
N TRP A 304 5.04 -1.49 1.89
CA TRP A 304 4.70 -0.80 3.13
C TRP A 304 4.32 0.67 2.91
N ALA A 305 4.71 1.30 1.78
CA ALA A 305 4.36 2.68 1.43
C ALA A 305 2.99 2.79 0.74
N TYR A 306 2.07 1.85 0.98
CA TYR A 306 0.73 1.77 0.39
C TYR A 306 -0.14 3.03 0.59
N PHE A 307 0.19 3.86 1.57
CA PHE A 307 -0.54 5.07 1.94
C PHE A 307 -0.14 6.32 1.14
N VAL A 308 0.72 6.17 0.12
CA VAL A 308 1.10 7.28 -0.76
C VAL A 308 0.82 6.98 -2.24
N ARG A 309 0.59 8.04 -3.01
CA ARG A 309 0.57 8.02 -4.46
C ARG A 309 1.62 8.95 -5.01
N VAL A 310 2.42 8.46 -5.95
CA VAL A 310 3.53 9.21 -6.53
C VAL A 310 3.17 9.68 -7.92
N VAL A 311 3.55 10.93 -8.22
CA VAL A 311 3.78 11.43 -9.58
C VAL A 311 5.24 11.85 -9.68
N GLY A 312 5.94 11.37 -10.69
CA GLY A 312 7.37 11.68 -10.85
C GLY A 312 7.88 11.49 -12.27
N ASN A 313 9.04 12.06 -12.53
CA ASN A 313 9.81 11.89 -13.73
C ASN A 313 11.10 11.15 -13.40
N THR A 314 11.56 10.33 -14.32
CA THR A 314 12.89 9.72 -14.27
C THR A 314 13.58 9.88 -15.62
N ASP A 315 14.89 10.02 -15.61
CA ASP A 315 15.65 10.14 -16.85
C ASP A 315 16.40 8.83 -17.21
N PHE A 316 16.65 7.95 -16.22
CA PHE A 316 17.54 6.79 -16.40
C PHE A 316 16.88 5.44 -16.15
N LEU A 317 15.71 5.37 -15.50
CA LEU A 317 14.99 4.11 -15.37
C LEU A 317 14.54 3.59 -16.74
N ARG A 318 14.58 2.28 -16.92
CA ARG A 318 14.31 1.64 -18.19
C ARG A 318 12.84 1.17 -18.25
N PRO A 319 12.11 1.50 -19.33
CA PRO A 319 10.76 0.96 -19.53
C PRO A 319 10.80 -0.46 -20.09
N THR A 320 9.73 -1.21 -19.89
CA THR A 320 9.45 -2.44 -20.65
C THR A 320 9.25 -2.13 -22.14
N ALA A 321 9.29 -3.14 -23.00
CA ALA A 321 9.07 -2.97 -24.43
C ALA A 321 7.67 -2.43 -24.75
N ALA A 322 6.65 -2.78 -23.96
CA ALA A 322 5.27 -2.27 -24.06
C ALA A 322 5.13 -0.83 -23.51
N ARG A 323 6.11 -0.35 -22.74
CA ARG A 323 6.13 0.97 -22.08
C ARG A 323 4.93 1.25 -21.19
N ASP A 324 4.47 0.25 -20.51
CA ASP A 324 3.40 0.32 -19.51
C ASP A 324 3.92 0.12 -18.09
N ALA A 325 5.16 -0.40 -17.94
CA ALA A 325 5.85 -0.66 -16.68
C ALA A 325 7.35 -0.34 -16.79
N LEU A 326 8.03 -0.42 -15.65
CA LEU A 326 9.49 -0.35 -15.57
C LEU A 326 10.11 -1.75 -15.73
N PHE A 327 11.30 -1.78 -16.30
CA PHE A 327 12.10 -3.01 -16.38
C PHE A 327 12.76 -3.27 -15.01
N GLU A 328 12.59 -4.49 -14.51
CA GLU A 328 13.14 -4.89 -13.21
C GLU A 328 14.65 -5.09 -13.33
N ASP A 329 15.42 -4.15 -12.78
CA ASP A 329 16.88 -4.17 -12.73
C ASP A 329 17.38 -3.60 -11.39
N SER A 330 18.72 -3.61 -11.21
CA SER A 330 19.34 -3.10 -9.98
C SER A 330 19.06 -1.62 -9.75
N LEU A 331 18.98 -0.81 -10.80
CA LEU A 331 18.71 0.62 -10.68
C LEU A 331 17.29 0.89 -10.19
N LEU A 332 16.31 0.13 -10.65
CA LEU A 332 14.93 0.22 -10.15
C LEU A 332 14.85 -0.17 -8.68
N ASN A 333 15.54 -1.27 -8.29
CA ASN A 333 15.55 -1.71 -6.89
C ASN A 333 16.20 -0.67 -5.97
N GLU A 334 17.35 -0.13 -6.33
CA GLU A 334 18.01 0.94 -5.59
C GLU A 334 17.16 2.21 -5.50
N THR A 335 16.42 2.53 -6.58
CA THR A 335 15.50 3.66 -6.62
C THR A 335 14.31 3.43 -5.69
N ARG A 336 13.71 2.24 -5.71
CA ARG A 336 12.62 1.84 -4.81
C ARG A 336 13.01 1.99 -3.34
N ASP A 337 14.19 1.51 -2.99
CA ASP A 337 14.72 1.61 -1.62
C ASP A 337 15.00 3.06 -1.22
N ALA A 338 15.55 3.86 -2.14
CA ALA A 338 15.81 5.27 -1.89
C ALA A 338 14.51 6.06 -1.66
N LEU A 339 13.51 5.88 -2.53
CA LEU A 339 12.19 6.49 -2.37
C LEU A 339 11.51 6.04 -1.08
N GLY A 340 11.66 4.76 -0.71
CA GLY A 340 11.20 4.23 0.57
C GLY A 340 11.84 4.97 1.74
N ARG A 341 13.16 5.18 1.72
CA ARG A 341 13.85 5.95 2.78
C ARG A 341 13.31 7.37 2.90
N GLU A 342 13.07 8.08 1.80
CA GLU A 342 12.50 9.45 1.86
C GLU A 342 11.12 9.50 2.50
N VAL A 343 10.26 8.51 2.22
CA VAL A 343 8.94 8.40 2.87
C VAL A 343 9.09 8.11 4.37
N ARG A 344 10.05 7.26 4.78
CA ARG A 344 10.35 7.00 6.21
C ARG A 344 10.89 8.24 6.92
N ASP A 345 11.81 8.97 6.30
CA ASP A 345 12.38 10.19 6.85
C ASP A 345 11.31 11.27 7.06
N TRP A 346 10.35 11.37 6.12
CA TRP A 346 9.18 12.20 6.29
C TRP A 346 8.35 11.77 7.50
N LEU A 347 8.09 10.46 7.66
CA LEU A 347 7.28 9.92 8.75
C LEU A 347 7.95 10.16 10.10
N ALA A 348 9.25 9.90 10.21
CA ALA A 348 10.06 10.20 11.39
C ALA A 348 10.09 11.70 11.68
N GLY A 349 10.25 12.52 10.64
CA GLY A 349 10.20 13.97 10.74
C GLY A 349 8.83 14.49 11.21
N LEU A 350 7.73 13.87 10.76
CA LEU A 350 6.38 14.21 11.20
C LEU A 350 6.18 13.88 12.69
N ALA A 351 6.63 12.71 13.12
CA ALA A 351 6.56 12.30 14.53
C ALA A 351 7.26 13.29 15.47
N ASN A 352 8.41 13.80 15.06
CA ASN A 352 9.21 14.74 15.84
C ASN A 352 8.68 16.19 15.81
N ARG A 353 8.18 16.66 14.66
CA ARG A 353 7.77 18.06 14.47
C ARG A 353 6.33 18.34 14.89
N ASP A 354 5.42 17.40 14.65
CA ASP A 354 3.99 17.52 14.94
C ASP A 354 3.42 16.18 15.42
N PRO A 355 3.61 15.83 16.70
CA PRO A 355 3.12 14.56 17.26
C PRO A 355 1.61 14.39 17.14
N GLN A 356 0.83 15.49 17.20
CA GLN A 356 -0.62 15.41 17.06
C GLN A 356 -1.03 15.05 15.63
N ARG A 357 -0.36 15.60 14.63
CA ARG A 357 -0.60 15.27 13.22
C ARG A 357 -0.11 13.86 12.91
N PHE A 358 1.02 13.46 13.48
CA PHE A 358 1.51 12.08 13.40
C PHE A 358 0.49 11.09 13.99
N GLN A 359 -0.08 11.37 15.17
CA GLN A 359 -1.12 10.50 15.75
C GLN A 359 -2.38 10.44 14.86
N ARG A 360 -2.76 11.54 14.21
CA ARG A 360 -3.85 11.52 13.22
C ARG A 360 -3.52 10.63 12.02
N PHE A 361 -2.28 10.65 11.54
CA PHE A 361 -1.81 9.74 10.48
C PHE A 361 -1.89 8.28 10.91
N ILE A 362 -1.38 7.95 12.12
CA ILE A 362 -1.45 6.59 12.69
C ILE A 362 -2.91 6.12 12.76
N ASN A 363 -3.81 6.92 13.33
CA ASN A 363 -5.23 6.56 13.45
C ASN A 363 -5.91 6.35 12.09
N LEU A 364 -5.51 7.11 11.09
CA LEU A 364 -6.05 7.01 9.73
C LEU A 364 -5.63 5.71 9.04
N HIS A 365 -4.38 5.27 9.26
CA HIS A 365 -3.79 4.13 8.57
C HIS A 365 -3.60 2.89 9.46
N ILE A 366 -4.16 2.90 10.69
CA ILE A 366 -3.90 1.91 11.75
C ILE A 366 -4.07 0.46 11.27
N THR A 367 -5.16 0.15 10.55
CA THR A 367 -5.44 -1.21 10.09
C THR A 367 -4.39 -1.69 9.09
N GLY A 368 -3.99 -0.84 8.16
CA GLY A 368 -2.96 -1.19 7.18
C GLY A 368 -1.56 -1.31 7.79
N LEU A 369 -1.23 -0.44 8.75
CA LEU A 369 0.03 -0.51 9.51
C LEU A 369 0.10 -1.81 10.33
N LYS A 370 -0.99 -2.18 11.02
CA LYS A 370 -1.06 -3.44 11.77
C LYS A 370 -0.95 -4.66 10.84
N ALA A 371 -1.64 -4.66 9.70
CA ALA A 371 -1.55 -5.75 8.72
C ALA A 371 -0.11 -5.97 8.22
N LEU A 372 0.62 -4.89 7.92
CA LEU A 372 2.02 -4.97 7.48
C LEU A 372 2.97 -5.36 8.62
N ALA A 373 2.71 -4.92 9.85
CA ALA A 373 3.54 -5.22 11.00
C ALA A 373 3.67 -6.74 11.28
N VAL A 374 2.74 -7.55 10.80
CA VAL A 374 2.81 -9.01 10.90
C VAL A 374 4.00 -9.57 10.11
N SER A 375 4.29 -9.01 8.92
CA SER A 375 5.34 -9.53 8.01
C SER A 375 6.57 -8.64 7.88
N ASP A 376 6.44 -7.32 8.11
CA ASP A 376 7.52 -6.35 7.98
C ASP A 376 8.04 -5.87 9.34
N ALA A 377 9.29 -6.19 9.65
CA ALA A 377 9.91 -5.89 10.95
C ALA A 377 10.03 -4.38 11.23
N GLU A 378 10.29 -3.56 10.20
CA GLU A 378 10.41 -2.11 10.38
C GLU A 378 9.06 -1.46 10.67
N THR A 379 8.00 -1.87 9.95
CA THR A 379 6.63 -1.43 10.24
C THR A 379 6.19 -1.93 11.62
N ARG A 380 6.57 -3.15 12.01
CA ARG A 380 6.30 -3.70 13.35
C ARG A 380 6.95 -2.85 14.43
N ASN A 381 8.21 -2.45 14.24
CA ASN A 381 8.89 -1.54 15.17
C ASN A 381 8.16 -0.19 15.30
N LEU A 382 7.69 0.38 14.17
CA LEU A 382 6.86 1.59 14.19
C LEU A 382 5.57 1.37 14.99
N VAL A 383 4.88 0.25 14.77
CA VAL A 383 3.63 -0.10 15.47
C VAL A 383 3.86 -0.26 16.97
N VAL A 384 4.92 -0.96 17.38
CA VAL A 384 5.30 -1.15 18.78
C VAL A 384 5.47 0.18 19.51
N HIS A 385 6.11 1.17 18.88
CA HIS A 385 6.42 2.44 19.53
C HIS A 385 5.32 3.51 19.41
N SER A 386 4.44 3.40 18.41
CA SER A 386 3.58 4.53 18.04
C SER A 386 2.09 4.21 17.98
N VAL A 387 1.70 2.94 17.86
CA VAL A 387 0.30 2.54 17.79
C VAL A 387 -0.22 2.23 19.20
N PRO A 388 -1.27 2.92 19.66
CA PRO A 388 -1.87 2.60 20.95
C PRO A 388 -2.78 1.37 20.84
N PHE A 389 -2.65 0.47 21.82
CA PHE A 389 -3.51 -0.69 22.03
C PHE A 389 -4.46 -0.44 23.19
N GLU A 390 -5.65 -1.01 23.12
CA GLU A 390 -6.62 -0.95 24.22
C GLU A 390 -6.13 -1.82 25.39
N THR A 391 -6.07 -1.25 26.58
CA THR A 391 -5.73 -1.98 27.80
C THR A 391 -6.69 -1.64 28.94
N THR A 392 -6.67 -2.43 30.00
CA THR A 392 -7.46 -2.17 31.23
C THR A 392 -7.06 -0.87 31.93
N SER A 393 -5.91 -0.31 31.62
CA SER A 393 -5.41 0.99 32.12
C SER A 393 -5.51 2.12 31.10
N GLY A 394 -6.24 1.92 29.97
CA GLY A 394 -6.41 2.89 28.89
C GLY A 394 -5.63 2.51 27.63
N MET A 395 -5.51 3.47 26.73
CA MET A 395 -4.77 3.27 25.47
C MET A 395 -3.26 3.40 25.72
N ARG A 396 -2.48 2.36 25.41
CA ARG A 396 -1.03 2.28 25.66
C ARG A 396 -0.30 1.68 24.46
N THR A 397 0.93 2.11 24.19
CA THR A 397 1.78 1.46 23.20
C THR A 397 2.42 0.18 23.76
N LEU A 398 2.81 -0.75 22.89
CA LEU A 398 3.51 -1.96 23.33
C LEU A 398 4.86 -1.64 23.98
N ASP A 399 5.57 -0.62 23.49
CA ASP A 399 6.84 -0.16 24.04
C ASP A 399 6.68 0.35 25.50
N GLU A 400 5.60 1.10 25.79
CA GLU A 400 5.29 1.53 27.16
C GLU A 400 5.00 0.33 28.06
N LEU A 401 4.21 -0.64 27.59
CA LEU A 401 3.89 -1.83 28.37
C LEU A 401 5.13 -2.69 28.63
N MET A 402 5.99 -2.91 27.63
CA MET A 402 7.23 -3.68 27.76
C MET A 402 8.27 -3.03 28.69
N ARG A 403 8.24 -1.71 28.86
CA ARG A 403 9.11 -1.01 29.84
C ARG A 403 8.63 -1.18 31.28
N GLU A 404 7.33 -1.33 31.49
CA GLU A 404 6.72 -1.52 32.80
C GLU A 404 6.82 -2.96 33.32
N GLY A 405 7.04 -3.93 32.44
CA GLY A 405 7.16 -5.33 32.75
C GLY A 405 6.58 -6.26 31.69
N PRO A 406 6.14 -7.45 32.11
CA PRO A 406 5.52 -8.41 31.20
C PRO A 406 4.23 -7.89 30.57
N VAL A 407 4.09 -8.08 29.26
CA VAL A 407 2.87 -7.75 28.54
C VAL A 407 1.87 -8.90 28.68
N ARG A 408 0.78 -8.64 29.40
CA ARG A 408 -0.31 -9.60 29.57
C ARG A 408 -1.43 -9.25 28.61
N PHE A 409 -1.96 -10.24 27.89
CA PHE A 409 -3.02 -9.99 26.92
C PHE A 409 -4.15 -11.01 27.00
N ALA A 410 -5.34 -10.56 26.62
CA ALA A 410 -6.50 -11.42 26.37
C ALA A 410 -6.66 -11.59 24.86
N ARG A 411 -6.78 -12.84 24.39
CA ARG A 411 -6.82 -13.20 22.96
C ARG A 411 -8.07 -12.70 22.24
N THR A 412 -9.19 -12.61 22.95
CA THR A 412 -10.46 -12.18 22.36
C THR A 412 -11.06 -11.00 23.11
N VAL A 413 -11.85 -10.19 22.37
CA VAL A 413 -12.61 -9.07 22.96
C VAL A 413 -13.55 -9.56 24.10
N GLN A 414 -14.09 -10.77 23.99
CA GLN A 414 -14.96 -11.34 25.02
C GLN A 414 -14.18 -11.68 26.28
N GLN A 415 -13.03 -12.35 26.17
CA GLN A 415 -12.13 -12.60 27.29
C GLN A 415 -11.71 -11.29 27.96
N TYR A 416 -11.27 -10.31 27.17
CA TYR A 416 -10.88 -8.99 27.68
C TYR A 416 -12.01 -8.32 28.47
N LYS A 417 -13.24 -8.28 27.95
CA LYS A 417 -14.40 -7.70 28.63
C LYS A 417 -14.73 -8.42 29.95
N ALA A 418 -14.58 -9.74 29.99
CA ALA A 418 -14.78 -10.51 31.21
C ALA A 418 -13.71 -10.21 32.28
N LEU A 419 -12.45 -10.02 31.86
CA LEU A 419 -11.32 -9.70 32.75
C LEU A 419 -11.33 -8.25 33.23
N LEU A 420 -11.83 -7.32 32.42
CA LEU A 420 -11.71 -5.87 32.63
C LEU A 420 -12.10 -5.40 34.05
N PRO A 421 -13.26 -5.76 34.65
CA PRO A 421 -13.65 -5.26 35.94
C PRO A 421 -12.70 -5.71 37.06
N ILE A 422 -12.17 -6.92 36.96
CA ILE A 422 -11.32 -7.55 37.94
C ILE A 422 -9.89 -7.04 37.80
N ALA A 423 -9.35 -7.05 36.62
CA ALA A 423 -8.02 -6.56 36.33
C ALA A 423 -7.88 -5.08 36.68
N ALA A 424 -8.84 -4.23 36.31
CA ALA A 424 -8.82 -2.81 36.65
C ALA A 424 -8.91 -2.57 38.18
N ALA A 425 -9.74 -3.32 38.89
CA ALA A 425 -9.87 -3.19 40.35
C ALA A 425 -8.60 -3.59 41.10
N ASN A 426 -7.77 -4.42 40.51
CA ASN A 426 -6.51 -4.90 41.09
C ASN A 426 -5.27 -4.21 40.50
N GLY A 427 -5.45 -3.19 39.62
CA GLY A 427 -4.33 -2.46 39.00
C GLY A 427 -3.54 -3.27 38.00
N LEU A 428 -4.11 -4.38 37.47
CA LEU A 428 -3.47 -5.24 36.48
C LEU A 428 -3.73 -4.70 35.08
N THR A 429 -2.65 -4.41 34.36
CA THR A 429 -2.74 -3.99 32.95
C THR A 429 -2.82 -5.23 32.05
N VAL A 430 -3.93 -5.37 31.33
CA VAL A 430 -4.19 -6.44 30.35
C VAL A 430 -4.52 -5.79 29.00
N LEU A 431 -3.85 -6.24 27.96
CA LEU A 431 -4.05 -5.77 26.59
C LEU A 431 -5.19 -6.56 25.92
N ASN A 432 -6.04 -5.89 25.16
CA ASN A 432 -7.04 -6.51 24.31
C ASN A 432 -6.42 -6.87 22.95
N ALA A 433 -6.06 -8.13 22.76
CA ALA A 433 -5.54 -8.63 21.48
C ALA A 433 -6.64 -9.16 20.53
N GLY A 434 -7.91 -8.94 20.87
CA GLY A 434 -9.04 -9.44 20.08
C GLY A 434 -9.37 -8.61 18.82
N TYR A 435 -8.63 -7.54 18.55
CA TYR A 435 -8.76 -6.80 17.29
C TYR A 435 -7.87 -7.39 16.20
N ALA A 436 -8.20 -7.05 14.93
CA ALA A 436 -7.48 -7.59 13.78
C ALA A 436 -5.96 -7.33 13.86
N PHE A 437 -5.18 -8.37 13.65
CA PHE A 437 -3.71 -8.41 13.63
C PHE A 437 -3.01 -8.22 14.98
N ASP A 438 -3.73 -7.96 16.08
CA ASP A 438 -3.09 -7.66 17.37
C ASP A 438 -2.40 -8.90 17.96
N GLU A 439 -3.06 -10.06 17.91
CA GLU A 439 -2.48 -11.32 18.38
C GLU A 439 -1.24 -11.69 17.55
N GLU A 440 -1.35 -11.62 16.22
CA GLU A 440 -0.25 -11.94 15.31
C GLU A 440 0.95 -11.00 15.52
N ILE A 441 0.70 -9.72 15.78
CA ILE A 441 1.77 -8.76 16.11
C ILE A 441 2.47 -9.14 17.41
N LEU A 442 1.71 -9.46 18.47
CA LEU A 442 2.29 -9.88 19.76
C LEU A 442 3.14 -11.14 19.60
N GLU A 443 2.70 -12.10 18.77
CA GLU A 443 3.45 -13.30 18.49
C GLU A 443 4.76 -12.99 17.76
N GLN A 444 4.73 -12.10 16.75
CA GLN A 444 5.93 -11.68 16.05
C GLN A 444 6.89 -10.87 16.95
N VAL A 445 6.37 -9.99 17.82
CA VAL A 445 7.20 -9.26 18.80
C VAL A 445 7.88 -10.24 19.77
N ARG A 446 7.19 -11.29 20.21
CA ARG A 446 7.77 -12.36 21.06
C ARG A 446 8.91 -13.11 20.36
N LEU A 447 8.79 -13.34 19.04
CA LEU A 447 9.84 -13.98 18.24
C LEU A 447 11.04 -13.05 18.01
N ASP A 448 10.79 -11.76 17.79
CA ASP A 448 11.84 -10.75 17.56
C ASP A 448 12.60 -10.39 18.85
N GLN A 449 11.92 -10.46 20.00
CA GLN A 449 12.43 -10.05 21.33
C GLN A 449 12.16 -11.16 22.35
N PRO A 450 12.88 -12.30 22.29
CA PRO A 450 12.64 -13.45 23.17
C PRO A 450 12.90 -13.15 24.65
N ASP A 451 13.66 -12.11 24.95
CA ASP A 451 13.93 -11.65 26.31
C ASP A 451 12.75 -10.89 26.93
N ARG A 452 11.70 -10.61 26.16
CA ARG A 452 10.50 -9.93 26.64
C ARG A 452 9.39 -10.92 26.93
N SER A 453 8.82 -10.83 28.10
CA SER A 453 7.71 -11.68 28.50
C SER A 453 6.39 -11.14 27.93
N ILE A 454 5.77 -11.89 27.03
CA ILE A 454 4.44 -11.62 26.45
C ILE A 454 3.58 -12.85 26.72
N VAL A 455 2.59 -12.72 27.59
CA VAL A 455 1.83 -13.85 28.13
C VAL A 455 0.33 -13.69 27.91
N GLU A 456 -0.30 -14.70 27.36
CA GLU A 456 -1.77 -14.77 27.35
C GLU A 456 -2.27 -15.05 28.76
N ILE A 457 -3.27 -14.29 29.23
CA ILE A 457 -3.92 -14.53 30.50
C ILE A 457 -5.43 -14.69 30.32
N GLY A 458 -5.99 -15.64 31.06
CA GLY A 458 -7.42 -15.89 31.15
C GLY A 458 -7.98 -15.65 32.55
N MET A 459 -9.29 -15.86 32.70
CA MET A 459 -9.96 -15.72 33.99
C MET A 459 -9.40 -16.71 35.02
N ASN A 460 -9.02 -17.92 34.60
CA ASN A 460 -8.47 -18.93 35.49
C ASN A 460 -7.14 -18.48 36.13
N ASP A 461 -6.28 -17.79 35.36
CA ASP A 461 -4.99 -17.29 35.83
C ASP A 461 -5.19 -16.22 36.91
N ILE A 462 -6.16 -15.31 36.68
CA ILE A 462 -6.49 -14.26 37.65
C ILE A 462 -7.13 -14.85 38.90
N VAL A 463 -8.06 -15.80 38.77
CA VAL A 463 -8.70 -16.44 39.93
C VAL A 463 -7.72 -17.29 40.75
N GLY A 464 -6.78 -17.96 40.05
CA GLY A 464 -5.68 -18.67 40.71
C GLY A 464 -4.82 -17.75 41.58
N ALA A 465 -4.72 -16.49 41.24
CA ALA A 465 -3.99 -15.46 41.98
C ALA A 465 -4.78 -14.79 43.14
N PHE A 466 -6.08 -15.09 43.30
CA PHE A 466 -6.86 -14.54 44.40
C PHE A 466 -6.45 -15.14 45.75
N SER A 467 -6.51 -14.32 46.78
CA SER A 467 -6.22 -14.77 48.15
C SER A 467 -7.16 -15.92 48.55
N LEU A 468 -6.58 -16.96 49.11
CA LEU A 468 -7.35 -17.99 49.77
C LEU A 468 -8.00 -17.37 51.01
N ALA A 469 -9.28 -17.65 51.27
CA ALA A 469 -9.90 -17.35 52.55
C ALA A 469 -9.13 -18.11 53.66
N ASP A 470 -8.94 -17.49 54.79
CA ASP A 470 -8.33 -18.19 55.90
C ASP A 470 -9.24 -19.32 56.43
N ALA A 471 -8.68 -20.29 57.18
CA ALA A 471 -9.41 -21.44 57.66
C ALA A 471 -10.62 -21.05 58.54
N SER A 472 -10.59 -19.89 59.20
CA SER A 472 -11.70 -19.38 60.02
C SER A 472 -12.80 -18.80 59.16
N GLU A 473 -12.46 -18.12 58.08
CA GLU A 473 -13.41 -17.64 57.06
C GLU A 473 -14.04 -18.79 56.30
N GLU A 474 -13.25 -19.77 55.85
CA GLU A 474 -13.81 -20.96 55.18
C GLU A 474 -14.83 -21.67 56.06
N ALA A 475 -14.50 -21.90 57.37
CA ALA A 475 -15.43 -22.50 58.33
C ALA A 475 -16.71 -21.68 58.49
N ARG A 476 -16.61 -20.35 58.49
CA ARG A 476 -17.75 -19.43 58.56
C ARG A 476 -18.65 -19.49 57.36
N PHE A 477 -18.11 -19.60 56.16
CA PHE A 477 -18.86 -19.64 54.89
C PHE A 477 -19.33 -21.04 54.50
N LEU A 478 -18.90 -22.11 55.21
CA LEU A 478 -19.24 -23.49 54.89
C LEU A 478 -20.76 -23.75 54.72
N PRO A 479 -21.66 -23.17 55.55
CA PRO A 479 -23.10 -23.34 55.36
C PRO A 479 -23.60 -22.77 54.02
N LEU A 480 -23.04 -21.64 53.60
CA LEU A 480 -23.42 -21.01 52.31
C LEU A 480 -22.89 -21.83 51.11
N ILE A 481 -21.67 -22.36 51.19
CA ILE A 481 -21.07 -23.21 50.18
C ILE A 481 -21.92 -24.47 49.98
N HIS A 482 -22.31 -25.14 51.09
CA HIS A 482 -23.21 -26.29 51.05
C HIS A 482 -24.57 -25.96 50.43
N ALA A 483 -25.13 -24.78 50.74
CA ALA A 483 -26.38 -24.32 50.15
C ALA A 483 -26.22 -24.08 48.63
N CYS A 484 -25.09 -23.54 48.18
CA CYS A 484 -24.75 -23.39 46.77
C CYS A 484 -24.67 -24.75 46.07
N ASP A 485 -23.93 -25.72 46.61
CA ASP A 485 -23.81 -27.07 46.05
C ASP A 485 -25.18 -27.75 45.89
N GLN A 486 -26.06 -27.59 46.90
CA GLN A 486 -27.42 -28.10 46.84
C GLN A 486 -28.26 -27.37 45.78
N ALA A 487 -28.17 -26.03 45.71
CA ALA A 487 -28.92 -25.22 44.76
C ALA A 487 -28.54 -25.50 43.30
N LEU A 488 -27.25 -25.86 43.07
CA LEU A 488 -26.66 -26.11 41.75
C LEU A 488 -26.48 -27.59 41.43
N THR A 489 -27.11 -28.50 42.18
CA THR A 489 -27.03 -29.95 41.93
C THR A 489 -27.44 -30.25 40.49
N GLY A 490 -26.60 -30.99 39.78
CA GLY A 490 -26.78 -31.37 38.36
C GLY A 490 -26.15 -30.42 37.35
N GLN A 491 -25.58 -29.28 37.77
CA GLN A 491 -24.91 -28.34 36.87
C GLN A 491 -23.41 -28.70 36.62
N GLY A 492 -22.86 -29.64 37.34
CA GLY A 492 -21.44 -30.04 37.23
C GLY A 492 -20.47 -28.91 37.61
N VAL A 493 -20.87 -28.05 38.56
CA VAL A 493 -20.11 -26.88 38.99
C VAL A 493 -19.64 -27.09 40.44
N ALA A 494 -18.34 -26.94 40.71
CA ALA A 494 -17.79 -26.93 42.05
C ALA A 494 -17.80 -25.51 42.61
N VAL A 495 -18.19 -25.37 43.90
CA VAL A 495 -18.25 -24.05 44.54
C VAL A 495 -16.97 -23.85 45.35
N ILE A 496 -16.29 -22.73 45.13
CA ILE A 496 -15.07 -22.35 45.86
C ILE A 496 -15.19 -20.94 46.44
N LEU A 497 -14.56 -20.69 47.58
CA LEU A 497 -14.48 -19.39 48.22
C LEU A 497 -13.15 -18.72 47.90
N ARG A 498 -13.18 -17.46 47.48
CA ARG A 498 -12.00 -16.60 47.32
C ARG A 498 -12.27 -15.19 47.82
N ASP A 499 -11.22 -14.49 48.16
CA ASP A 499 -11.29 -13.06 48.48
C ASP A 499 -10.71 -12.24 47.33
N PHE A 500 -11.53 -11.37 46.72
CA PHE A 500 -11.10 -10.57 45.55
C PHE A 500 -11.85 -9.23 45.41
N LYS A 501 -11.22 -8.33 44.69
CA LYS A 501 -11.82 -7.03 44.29
C LYS A 501 -12.31 -7.11 42.82
N PRO A 502 -13.38 -6.35 42.47
CA PRO A 502 -14.15 -5.48 43.37
C PRO A 502 -15.17 -6.29 44.18
N SER A 503 -15.43 -5.85 45.45
CA SER A 503 -16.41 -6.48 46.32
C SER A 503 -17.86 -6.42 45.81
N THR A 504 -18.11 -5.60 44.77
CA THR A 504 -19.41 -5.51 44.09
C THR A 504 -19.72 -6.74 43.21
N ILE A 505 -18.71 -7.56 42.87
CA ILE A 505 -18.88 -8.81 42.15
C ILE A 505 -19.03 -9.93 43.20
N PRO A 506 -20.24 -10.51 43.36
CA PRO A 506 -20.50 -11.52 44.38
C PRO A 506 -19.97 -12.90 44.01
N VAL A 507 -20.05 -13.25 42.70
CA VAL A 507 -19.66 -14.55 42.21
C VAL A 507 -19.09 -14.45 40.78
N LEU A 508 -18.19 -15.38 40.45
CA LEU A 508 -17.64 -15.56 39.09
C LEU A 508 -17.83 -17.00 38.64
N TYR A 509 -18.17 -17.19 37.40
CA TYR A 509 -18.22 -18.51 36.79
C TYR A 509 -16.95 -18.74 35.96
N LEU A 510 -16.28 -19.87 36.22
CA LEU A 510 -15.16 -20.37 35.44
C LEU A 510 -15.59 -21.62 34.67
N PRO A 511 -15.58 -21.60 33.35
CA PRO A 511 -15.87 -22.79 32.58
C PRO A 511 -14.79 -23.85 32.78
N GLN A 512 -15.12 -25.12 32.57
CA GLN A 512 -14.14 -26.20 32.50
C GLN A 512 -13.12 -25.87 31.41
N SER A 513 -11.86 -25.75 31.76
CA SER A 513 -10.79 -25.44 30.82
C SER A 513 -10.33 -26.70 30.11
N ALA A 514 -10.38 -26.72 28.79
CA ALA A 514 -9.85 -27.82 27.99
C ALA A 514 -8.31 -27.85 27.94
N ALA A 515 -7.65 -26.81 28.44
CA ALA A 515 -6.18 -26.70 28.47
C ALA A 515 -5.75 -25.74 29.58
N ALA A 516 -5.64 -26.22 30.81
CA ALA A 516 -4.90 -25.50 31.83
C ALA A 516 -3.41 -25.83 31.68
N HIS A 517 -2.62 -24.88 31.22
CA HIS A 517 -1.16 -24.98 31.21
C HIS A 517 -0.67 -24.83 32.64
N GLY A 518 0.00 -25.87 33.15
CA GLY A 518 0.40 -26.02 34.53
C GLY A 518 1.51 -25.08 34.98
N VAL A 519 1.19 -23.89 35.43
CA VAL A 519 2.17 -22.93 36.00
C VAL A 519 1.79 -22.41 37.38
N VAL A 520 0.54 -22.57 37.85
CA VAL A 520 0.05 -21.83 39.02
C VAL A 520 0.23 -22.60 40.38
N GLU A 521 0.51 -23.90 40.37
CA GLU A 521 0.54 -24.66 41.65
C GLU A 521 1.82 -24.55 42.49
N ASP A 522 2.95 -24.22 41.87
CA ASP A 522 4.21 -24.08 42.62
C ASP A 522 4.31 -22.73 43.35
N ALA A 523 3.62 -21.72 42.86
CA ALA A 523 3.60 -20.36 43.40
C ALA A 523 2.85 -20.26 44.76
N ALA A 524 1.79 -21.05 44.90
CA ALA A 524 0.94 -20.96 46.10
C ALA A 524 1.58 -21.61 47.37
N ARG A 525 2.62 -22.43 47.23
CA ARG A 525 3.24 -23.16 48.35
C ARG A 525 4.44 -22.47 48.99
N HIS A 526 4.99 -21.41 48.42
CA HIS A 526 6.28 -20.85 48.82
C HIS A 526 6.29 -19.37 49.16
N ALA A 527 5.16 -18.69 49.33
CA ALA A 527 5.13 -17.27 49.71
C ALA A 527 4.87 -17.06 51.23
N PRO A 528 5.88 -16.72 52.04
CA PRO A 528 5.64 -16.18 53.34
C PRO A 528 5.52 -14.65 53.24
N GLY A 529 4.32 -14.11 53.38
CA GLY A 529 4.10 -12.87 54.08
C GLY A 529 3.96 -11.57 53.29
N GLU A 530 3.85 -11.53 51.95
CA GLU A 530 3.35 -10.36 51.24
C GLU A 530 2.27 -10.79 50.24
N SER A 531 1.05 -10.72 50.72
CA SER A 531 -0.14 -11.10 50.00
C SER A 531 -0.59 -9.97 49.08
N GLY A 532 -0.22 -10.04 47.83
CA GLY A 532 -0.79 -9.22 46.79
C GLY A 532 -0.78 -9.99 45.47
N LEU A 533 -1.80 -9.73 44.63
CA LEU A 533 -1.91 -10.24 43.29
C LEU A 533 -0.61 -10.04 42.48
N SER A 534 0.15 -8.96 42.79
CA SER A 534 1.46 -8.66 42.20
C SER A 534 2.53 -9.72 42.50
N GLY A 535 2.62 -10.24 43.72
CA GLY A 535 3.64 -11.23 44.09
C GLY A 535 3.44 -12.58 43.37
N ILE A 536 2.19 -12.96 43.12
CA ILE A 536 1.87 -14.20 42.41
C ILE A 536 2.04 -14.00 40.88
N LEU A 537 1.75 -12.83 40.39
CA LEU A 537 2.00 -12.48 38.99
C LEU A 537 3.50 -12.37 38.68
N ASP A 538 4.31 -11.88 39.61
CA ASP A 538 5.78 -11.89 39.51
C ASP A 538 6.35 -13.33 39.49
N MET A 539 5.69 -14.26 40.19
CA MET A 539 6.03 -15.69 40.13
C MET A 539 5.61 -16.34 38.80
N LEU A 540 4.47 -15.98 38.22
CA LEU A 540 4.05 -16.41 36.89
C LEU A 540 5.03 -15.90 35.82
N ASP A 541 5.49 -14.67 35.95
CA ASP A 541 6.46 -14.05 35.05
C ASP A 541 7.85 -14.73 35.17
N SER A 542 8.30 -15.05 36.41
CA SER A 542 9.57 -15.78 36.62
C SER A 542 9.53 -17.24 36.15
N ALA A 543 8.36 -17.86 36.12
CA ALA A 543 8.19 -19.21 35.56
C ALA A 543 8.19 -19.23 34.01
N ALA A 544 7.77 -18.14 33.39
CA ALA A 544 7.83 -17.94 31.92
C ALA A 544 9.27 -17.68 31.42
N GLU A 545 10.13 -17.07 32.27
CA GLU A 545 11.54 -16.79 31.95
C GLU A 545 12.48 -17.99 32.13
N GLY A 546 12.07 -19.01 32.88
CA GLY A 546 12.87 -20.20 33.17
C GLY A 546 12.55 -21.39 32.30
N GLY A 547 13.07 -21.47 31.10
CA GLY A 547 13.04 -22.67 30.25
C GLY A 547 13.89 -23.83 30.78
N GLY A 548 13.64 -24.33 32.00
CA GLY A 548 14.37 -25.44 32.60
C GLY A 548 13.48 -26.28 33.50
N ASN A 549 13.44 -27.60 33.20
CA ASN A 549 12.90 -28.67 33.98
C ASN A 549 12.61 -28.34 35.45
N ALA A 550 11.40 -27.97 35.76
CA ALA A 550 10.90 -28.00 37.15
C ALA A 550 9.96 -29.22 37.27
N ALA A 551 10.35 -30.09 38.14
CA ALA A 551 9.65 -31.33 38.45
C ALA A 551 8.30 -31.08 39.08
N SER A 552 7.29 -31.73 38.53
CA SER A 552 6.09 -32.28 39.19
C SER A 552 5.56 -31.59 40.45
N GLY A 553 4.78 -30.55 40.28
CA GLY A 553 3.67 -30.23 41.14
C GLY A 553 2.43 -30.05 40.27
N ALA A 554 1.72 -31.14 40.01
CA ALA A 554 0.56 -31.11 39.10
C ALA A 554 -0.54 -30.25 39.72
N LEU A 555 -0.91 -29.13 39.06
CA LEU A 555 -2.19 -28.49 39.25
C LEU A 555 -3.29 -29.51 38.99
N ILE A 556 -4.06 -29.77 40.02
CA ILE A 556 -5.35 -30.39 39.81
C ILE A 556 -6.19 -29.33 39.10
N VAL A 557 -6.21 -29.32 37.78
CA VAL A 557 -7.24 -28.63 37.02
C VAL A 557 -8.54 -29.28 37.48
N PRO A 558 -9.49 -28.55 38.05
CA PRO A 558 -10.76 -29.15 38.43
C PRO A 558 -11.39 -29.73 37.18
N ASP A 559 -11.73 -31.01 37.19
CA ASP A 559 -12.45 -31.71 36.12
C ASP A 559 -13.85 -31.11 35.90
N SER A 560 -14.22 -30.06 36.65
CA SER A 560 -15.54 -29.42 36.62
C SER A 560 -15.40 -27.90 36.54
N ALA A 561 -16.40 -27.26 35.94
CA ALA A 561 -16.57 -25.81 36.03
C ALA A 561 -16.65 -25.34 37.51
N GLN A 562 -16.27 -24.10 37.78
CA GLN A 562 -16.26 -23.56 39.13
C GLN A 562 -17.16 -22.33 39.27
N LEU A 563 -17.84 -22.20 40.39
CA LEU A 563 -18.46 -20.98 40.85
C LEU A 563 -17.62 -20.41 41.99
N VAL A 564 -16.93 -19.32 41.75
CA VAL A 564 -16.08 -18.63 42.72
C VAL A 564 -16.92 -17.64 43.48
N VAL A 565 -17.08 -17.85 44.79
CA VAL A 565 -17.83 -16.98 45.70
C VAL A 565 -16.86 -15.98 46.32
N ASN A 566 -17.21 -14.68 46.31
CA ASN A 566 -16.37 -13.60 46.81
C ASN A 566 -16.63 -13.34 48.29
N ALA A 567 -15.66 -13.70 49.13
CA ALA A 567 -15.75 -13.50 50.57
C ALA A 567 -15.87 -12.02 50.98
N SER A 568 -15.30 -11.09 50.23
CA SER A 568 -15.43 -9.65 50.45
C SER A 568 -16.74 -9.02 50.02
N SER A 569 -17.65 -9.78 49.35
CA SER A 569 -18.89 -9.20 48.82
C SER A 569 -19.95 -8.96 49.90
N PRO A 570 -20.45 -7.70 50.03
CA PRO A 570 -21.56 -7.42 50.98
C PRO A 570 -22.81 -8.26 50.71
N LEU A 571 -23.09 -8.57 49.44
CA LEU A 571 -24.24 -9.42 49.07
C LEU A 571 -24.04 -10.86 49.53
N VAL A 572 -22.83 -11.40 49.43
CA VAL A 572 -22.49 -12.74 49.89
C VAL A 572 -22.61 -12.85 51.41
N HIS A 573 -22.20 -11.80 52.18
CA HIS A 573 -22.42 -11.74 53.61
C HIS A 573 -23.91 -11.70 54.00
N GLN A 574 -24.75 -10.98 53.22
CA GLN A 574 -26.20 -10.97 53.42
C GLN A 574 -26.82 -12.35 53.19
N LEU A 575 -26.35 -13.06 52.13
CA LEU A 575 -26.81 -14.42 51.85
C LEU A 575 -26.37 -15.42 52.93
N LEU A 576 -25.16 -15.27 53.47
CA LEU A 576 -24.67 -16.08 54.58
C LEU A 576 -25.55 -15.87 55.84
N ALA A 577 -25.93 -14.64 56.14
CA ALA A 577 -26.81 -14.33 57.26
C ALA A 577 -28.25 -14.84 57.05
N ALA A 578 -28.64 -15.08 55.82
CA ALA A 578 -29.98 -15.56 55.45
C ALA A 578 -29.95 -17.02 54.91
N VAL A 579 -28.93 -17.81 55.24
CA VAL A 579 -28.74 -19.16 54.68
C VAL A 579 -29.92 -20.13 54.95
N ASP A 580 -30.60 -19.97 56.07
CA ASP A 580 -31.78 -20.78 56.45
C ASP A 580 -33.09 -20.26 55.84
N SER A 581 -33.04 -19.20 55.02
CA SER A 581 -34.23 -18.64 54.39
C SER A 581 -34.76 -19.60 53.30
N PRO A 582 -36.11 -19.78 53.23
CA PRO A 582 -36.72 -20.58 52.17
C PRO A 582 -36.48 -20.03 50.73
N ARG A 583 -35.99 -18.79 50.65
CA ARG A 583 -35.68 -18.14 49.36
C ARG A 583 -34.20 -18.27 48.95
N ILE A 584 -33.33 -18.87 49.80
CA ILE A 584 -31.90 -18.92 49.56
C ILE A 584 -31.55 -19.63 48.25
N VAL A 585 -32.22 -20.75 47.96
CA VAL A 585 -31.99 -21.52 46.72
C VAL A 585 -32.25 -20.69 45.46
N ALA A 586 -33.33 -19.91 45.46
CA ALA A 586 -33.68 -19.04 44.32
C ALA A 586 -32.66 -17.90 44.17
N ALA A 587 -32.16 -17.33 45.28
CA ALA A 587 -31.15 -16.29 45.27
C ALA A 587 -29.79 -16.81 44.73
N LEU A 588 -29.37 -18.00 45.17
CA LEU A 588 -28.12 -18.65 44.73
C LEU A 588 -28.16 -19.05 43.23
N ARG A 589 -29.28 -19.58 42.75
CA ARG A 589 -29.54 -19.81 41.32
C ARG A 589 -29.50 -18.53 40.50
N GLY A 590 -30.06 -17.44 41.07
CA GLY A 590 -30.00 -16.12 40.44
C GLY A 590 -28.61 -15.59 40.30
N LEU A 591 -27.74 -15.74 41.32
CA LEU A 591 -26.33 -15.37 41.23
C LEU A 591 -25.56 -16.22 40.20
N TYR A 592 -25.81 -17.51 40.15
CA TYR A 592 -25.23 -18.39 39.14
C TYR A 592 -25.61 -17.94 37.72
N VAL A 593 -26.89 -17.70 37.49
CA VAL A 593 -27.35 -17.19 36.20
C VAL A 593 -26.74 -15.85 35.85
N GLN A 594 -26.64 -14.93 36.83
CA GLN A 594 -25.98 -13.64 36.66
C GLN A 594 -24.50 -13.79 36.29
N SER A 595 -23.78 -14.73 36.88
CA SER A 595 -22.37 -14.97 36.56
C SER A 595 -22.17 -15.53 35.15
N LEU A 596 -23.07 -16.41 34.69
CA LEU A 596 -23.07 -16.89 33.30
C LEU A 596 -23.32 -15.75 32.31
N LEU A 597 -24.31 -14.88 32.57
CA LEU A 597 -24.60 -13.73 31.73
C LEU A 597 -23.47 -12.72 31.69
N ALA A 598 -22.88 -12.40 32.84
CA ALA A 598 -21.77 -11.46 32.96
C ALA A 598 -20.50 -11.96 32.25
N GLY A 599 -20.25 -13.28 32.30
CA GLY A 599 -19.14 -13.93 31.59
C GLY A 599 -19.44 -14.30 30.14
N HIS A 600 -20.62 -13.99 29.62
CA HIS A 600 -21.08 -14.39 28.28
C HIS A 600 -21.02 -15.93 28.05
N HIS A 601 -21.24 -16.71 29.09
CA HIS A 601 -21.23 -18.16 29.03
C HIS A 601 -22.59 -18.70 28.54
N PRO A 602 -22.62 -19.83 27.81
CA PRO A 602 -23.86 -20.45 27.38
C PRO A 602 -24.64 -20.96 28.58
N MET A 603 -25.94 -20.72 28.62
CA MET A 603 -26.87 -21.25 29.62
C MET A 603 -27.48 -22.56 29.09
N ASP A 604 -27.47 -23.60 29.91
CA ASP A 604 -28.22 -24.81 29.63
C ASP A 604 -29.75 -24.59 29.81
N PRO A 605 -30.62 -25.55 29.45
CA PRO A 605 -32.06 -25.40 29.62
C PRO A 605 -32.52 -25.15 31.06
N GLN A 606 -31.83 -25.72 32.04
CA GLN A 606 -32.13 -25.57 33.46
C GLN A 606 -31.77 -24.17 33.98
N ALA A 607 -30.62 -23.66 33.62
CA ALA A 607 -30.18 -22.28 33.95
C ALA A 607 -31.14 -21.24 33.33
N ARG A 608 -31.64 -21.49 32.09
CA ARG A 608 -32.62 -20.63 31.44
C ARG A 608 -33.97 -20.64 32.19
N SER A 609 -34.42 -21.81 32.70
CA SER A 609 -35.62 -21.90 33.53
C SER A 609 -35.44 -21.07 34.81
N TRP A 610 -34.29 -21.21 35.49
CA TRP A 610 -34.00 -20.42 36.69
C TRP A 610 -33.95 -18.91 36.41
N ALA A 611 -33.39 -18.50 35.27
CA ALA A 611 -33.44 -17.09 34.84
C ALA A 611 -34.89 -16.58 34.79
N SER A 612 -35.79 -17.33 34.14
CA SER A 612 -37.21 -16.96 34.04
C SER A 612 -37.89 -16.91 35.41
N GLU A 613 -37.62 -17.88 36.29
CA GLU A 613 -38.18 -17.93 37.65
C GLU A 613 -37.75 -16.72 38.49
N VAL A 614 -36.45 -16.37 38.45
CA VAL A 614 -35.90 -15.22 39.16
C VAL A 614 -36.53 -13.92 38.66
N TYR A 615 -36.61 -13.72 37.34
CA TYR A 615 -37.26 -12.52 36.80
C TYR A 615 -38.74 -12.43 37.14
N THR A 616 -39.47 -13.56 37.08
CA THR A 616 -40.88 -13.60 37.48
C THR A 616 -41.03 -13.23 38.96
N SER A 617 -40.16 -13.75 39.83
CA SER A 617 -40.20 -13.44 41.25
C SER A 617 -39.89 -11.96 41.53
N LEU A 618 -38.89 -11.38 40.85
CA LEU A 618 -38.57 -9.95 40.97
C LEU A 618 -39.74 -9.05 40.52
N ILE A 619 -40.37 -9.38 39.41
CA ILE A 619 -41.52 -8.64 38.91
C ILE A 619 -42.68 -8.74 39.92
N SER A 620 -42.98 -9.94 40.43
CA SER A 620 -44.05 -10.13 41.44
C SER A 620 -43.80 -9.41 42.78
N LEU A 621 -42.53 -9.08 43.09
CA LEU A 621 -42.20 -8.28 44.28
C LEU A 621 -42.31 -6.78 44.02
N ALA A 622 -42.26 -6.34 42.75
CA ALA A 622 -42.32 -4.93 42.37
C ALA A 622 -43.74 -4.43 42.15
N PHE A 623 -44.67 -5.32 41.89
CA PHE A 623 -46.09 -5.05 41.64
C PHE A 623 -47.00 -5.87 42.56
#